data_52c114ddd0fc0d40040bf1aeed6acd51
#
_entry.id   52c114ddd0fc0d40040bf1aeed6acd51
#
_cell.length_a   1.000
_cell.length_b   1.000
_cell.length_c   1.000
_cell.angle_alpha   90.00
_cell.angle_beta   90.00
_cell.angle_gamma   90.00
#
_symmetry.space_group_name_H-M   'P 1'
#
loop_
_entity.id
_entity.type
_entity.pdbx_description
1 polymer ?
#
loop_
_entity_poly.entity_id
_entity_poly.type
_entity_poly.pdbx_seq_one_letter_code
_entity_poly.pdbx_strand_id
1 'polypeptide(L)' 'DLLVGLRILANAGYDPREAARFWERMSLATGGGGSSGLEEFLSTHPSNRTRIQALEAAVPGVLPLYEASLGRQP' A
#
# COMPACT_ATOMS: atom_id res chain seq x y z
N ASP A 1 8.91 10.07 0.69
CA ASP A 1 8.38 9.51 -0.56
C ASP A 1 7.86 8.09 -0.31
N LEU A 2 6.83 7.73 -1.03
CA LEU A 2 6.15 6.45 -0.83
C LEU A 2 7.06 5.24 -1.06
N LEU A 3 7.91 5.31 -2.06
CA LEU A 3 8.81 4.20 -2.37
C LEU A 3 9.83 3.99 -1.25
N VAL A 4 10.39 5.07 -0.72
CA VAL A 4 11.35 4.97 0.39
C VAL A 4 10.67 4.36 1.62
N GLY A 5 9.47 4.82 1.95
CA GLY A 5 8.72 4.27 3.07
C GLY A 5 8.41 2.79 2.90
N LEU A 6 8.03 2.39 1.68
CA LEU A 6 7.72 1.00 1.38
C LEU A 6 8.96 0.11 1.53
N ARG A 7 10.13 0.59 1.10
CA ARG A 7 11.39 -0.13 1.24
C ARG A 7 11.77 -0.31 2.72
N ILE A 8 11.57 0.74 3.51
CA ILE A 8 11.83 0.68 4.96
C ILE A 8 10.94 -0.38 5.61
N LEU A 9 9.65 -0.39 5.28
CA LEU A 9 8.71 -1.37 5.82
C LEU A 9 9.12 -2.80 5.43
N ALA A 10 9.46 -3.02 4.17
CA ALA A 10 9.85 -4.34 3.69
C ALA A 10 11.11 -4.82 4.40
N ASN A 11 12.10 -3.95 4.56
CA ASN A 11 13.34 -4.28 5.26
C ASN A 11 13.11 -4.58 6.75
N ALA A 12 12.07 -4.00 7.33
CA ALA A 12 11.73 -4.21 8.73
C ALA A 12 10.89 -5.48 8.96
N GLY A 13 10.53 -6.19 7.88
CA GLY A 13 9.77 -7.43 8.02
C GLY A 13 8.27 -7.28 7.85
N TYR A 14 7.81 -6.14 7.35
CA TYR A 14 6.40 -5.93 7.08
C TYR A 14 6.11 -6.21 5.60
N ASP A 15 5.03 -6.94 5.35
CA ASP A 15 4.64 -7.29 3.99
C ASP A 15 4.23 -6.02 3.21
N PRO A 16 4.96 -5.66 2.15
CA PRO A 16 4.66 -4.42 1.41
C PRO A 16 3.30 -4.44 0.72
N ARG A 17 2.73 -5.63 0.47
CA ARG A 17 1.40 -5.73 -0.13
C ARG A 17 0.32 -5.17 0.79
N GLU A 18 0.55 -5.18 2.10
CA GLU A 18 -0.38 -4.64 3.08
C GLU A 18 -0.46 -3.11 3.03
N ALA A 19 0.58 -2.43 2.53
CA ALA A 19 0.56 -0.98 2.42
C ALA A 19 -0.54 -0.50 1.47
N ALA A 20 -0.64 -1.10 0.28
CA ALA A 20 -1.68 -0.74 -0.67
C ALA A 20 -3.07 -1.09 -0.13
N ARG A 21 -3.20 -2.25 0.51
CA ARG A 21 -4.47 -2.68 1.13
C ARG A 21 -4.91 -1.75 2.23
N PHE A 22 -3.96 -1.25 3.03
CA PHE A 22 -4.24 -0.28 4.07
C PHE A 22 -4.84 1.00 3.49
N TRP A 23 -4.24 1.52 2.41
CA TRP A 23 -4.75 2.72 1.75
C TRP A 23 -6.13 2.51 1.17
N GLU A 24 -6.40 1.33 0.60
CA GLU A 24 -7.72 0.99 0.09
C GLU A 24 -8.76 0.97 1.21
N ARG A 25 -8.43 0.31 2.33
CA ARG A 25 -9.35 0.24 3.49
C ARG A 25 -9.61 1.61 4.09
N MET A 26 -8.58 2.44 4.19
CA MET A 26 -8.72 3.80 4.70
C MET A 26 -9.62 4.64 3.80
N SER A 27 -9.45 4.49 2.49
CA SER A 27 -10.27 5.21 1.51
C SER A 27 -11.73 4.77 1.60
N LEU A 28 -11.99 3.46 1.77
CA LEU A 28 -13.34 2.95 1.95
C LEU A 28 -13.99 3.52 3.22
N ALA A 29 -13.26 3.55 4.32
CA ALA A 29 -13.78 4.05 5.58
C ALA A 29 -14.12 5.54 5.49
N THR A 30 -13.28 6.32 4.80
CA THR A 30 -13.49 7.75 4.61
C THR A 30 -14.63 8.02 3.62
N GLY A 31 -14.74 7.16 2.58
CA GLY A 31 -15.73 7.34 1.52
C GLY A 31 -17.13 6.80 1.82
N GLY A 32 -17.38 6.28 3.03
CA GLY A 32 -18.69 5.80 3.42
C GLY A 32 -18.90 4.30 3.25
N GLY A 33 -17.87 3.55 2.87
CA GLY A 33 -17.91 2.10 2.80
C GLY A 33 -18.50 1.56 1.51
N GLY A 34 -18.34 0.26 1.29
CA GLY A 34 -18.81 -0.45 0.11
C GLY A 34 -17.96 -0.21 -1.12
N SER A 35 -18.18 -1.01 -2.18
CA SER A 35 -17.42 -0.90 -3.41
C SER A 35 -17.67 0.41 -4.15
N SER A 36 -18.92 0.89 -4.11
CA SER A 36 -19.28 2.18 -4.72
C SER A 36 -18.68 3.34 -3.93
N GLY A 37 -18.50 3.20 -2.62
CA GLY A 37 -17.87 4.20 -1.78
C GLY A 37 -16.42 4.44 -2.14
N LEU A 38 -15.69 3.38 -2.46
CA LEU A 38 -14.29 3.50 -2.87
C LEU A 38 -14.17 4.25 -4.19
N GLU A 39 -14.95 3.88 -5.19
CA GLU A 39 -14.92 4.55 -6.50
C GLU A 39 -15.28 6.03 -6.39
N GLU A 40 -16.32 6.34 -5.61
CA GLU A 40 -16.72 7.71 -5.39
C GLU A 40 -15.63 8.51 -4.68
N PHE A 41 -15.03 7.93 -3.64
CA PHE A 41 -13.95 8.58 -2.92
C PHE A 41 -12.76 8.86 -3.83
N LEU A 42 -12.34 7.88 -4.63
CA LEU A 42 -11.19 8.03 -5.52
C LEU A 42 -11.44 9.03 -6.64
N SER A 43 -12.69 9.18 -7.09
CA SER A 43 -13.02 10.16 -8.12
C SER A 43 -12.95 11.60 -7.58
N THR A 44 -13.23 11.81 -6.30
CA THR A 44 -13.13 13.12 -5.64
C THR A 44 -11.76 13.38 -5.01
N HIS A 45 -10.97 12.32 -4.81
CA HIS A 45 -9.63 12.39 -4.24
C HIS A 45 -8.62 11.67 -5.13
N PRO A 46 -8.37 12.20 -6.34
CA PRO A 46 -7.56 11.47 -7.33
C PRO A 46 -6.10 11.22 -6.91
N SER A 47 -5.56 12.05 -5.99
CA SER A 47 -4.21 11.80 -5.47
C SER A 47 -4.12 10.49 -4.70
N ASN A 48 -5.22 10.05 -4.07
CA ASN A 48 -5.23 8.78 -3.36
C ASN A 48 -5.20 7.59 -4.31
N ARG A 49 -5.91 7.69 -5.44
CA ARG A 49 -5.81 6.67 -6.50
C ARG A 49 -4.36 6.57 -7.00
N THR A 50 -3.73 7.70 -7.24
CA THR A 50 -2.33 7.75 -7.68
C THR A 50 -1.40 7.08 -6.67
N ARG A 51 -1.60 7.35 -5.38
CA ARG A 51 -0.80 6.74 -4.31
C ARG A 51 -0.98 5.23 -4.26
N ILE A 52 -2.22 4.76 -4.32
CA ILE A 52 -2.52 3.32 -4.31
C ILE A 52 -1.87 2.63 -5.50
N GLN A 53 -2.02 3.21 -6.69
CA GLN A 53 -1.43 2.65 -7.91
C GLN A 53 0.11 2.63 -7.84
N ALA A 54 0.70 3.69 -7.29
CA ALA A 54 2.15 3.77 -7.13
C ALA A 54 2.66 2.70 -6.16
N LEU A 55 1.94 2.48 -5.05
CA LEU A 55 2.29 1.44 -4.09
C LEU A 55 2.19 0.06 -4.72
N GLU A 56 1.09 -0.22 -5.41
CA GLU A 56 0.89 -1.51 -6.07
C GLU A 56 1.98 -1.78 -7.11
N ALA A 57 2.34 -0.76 -7.89
CA ALA A 57 3.39 -0.88 -8.90
C ALA A 57 4.76 -1.10 -8.29
N ALA A 58 5.00 -0.57 -7.10
CA ALA A 58 6.30 -0.67 -6.42
C ALA A 58 6.48 -2.00 -5.67
N VAL A 59 5.39 -2.67 -5.33
CA VAL A 59 5.44 -3.91 -4.52
C VAL A 59 6.39 -4.96 -5.11
N PRO A 60 6.34 -5.31 -6.41
CA PRO A 60 7.24 -6.35 -6.93
C PRO A 60 8.71 -6.03 -6.72
N GLY A 61 9.09 -4.74 -6.79
CA GLY A 61 10.47 -4.33 -6.63
C GLY A 61 10.99 -4.42 -5.20
N VAL A 62 10.10 -4.42 -4.20
CA VAL A 62 10.50 -4.48 -2.79
C VAL A 62 10.20 -5.82 -2.14
N LEU A 63 9.47 -6.71 -2.82
CA LEU A 63 9.23 -8.06 -2.29
C LEU A 63 10.51 -8.81 -1.93
N PRO A 64 11.60 -8.75 -2.74
CA PRO A 64 12.84 -9.40 -2.35
C PRO A 64 13.42 -8.90 -1.03
N LEU A 65 13.25 -7.61 -0.73
CA LEU A 65 13.69 -7.04 0.55
C LEU A 65 12.91 -7.63 1.72
N TYR A 66 11.59 -7.78 1.54
CA TYR A 66 10.74 -8.39 2.53
C TYR A 66 11.10 -9.86 2.76
N GLU A 67 11.27 -10.61 1.68
CA GLU A 67 11.64 -12.03 1.76
C GLU A 67 12.99 -12.21 2.46
N ALA A 68 13.97 -11.36 2.14
CA ALA A 68 15.26 -11.38 2.81
C ALA A 68 15.14 -11.05 4.30
N SER A 69 14.23 -10.13 4.67
CA SER A 69 14.00 -9.77 6.07
C SER A 69 13.46 -10.95 6.87
N LEU A 70 12.60 -11.78 6.26
CA LEU A 70 12.07 -12.96 6.92
C LEU A 70 13.16 -13.96 7.28
N GLY A 71 14.18 -14.07 6.43
CA GLY A 71 15.34 -14.94 6.71
C GLY A 71 16.23 -14.42 7.83
N ARG A 72 16.13 -13.13 8.21
CA ARG A 72 16.90 -12.54 9.30
C ARG A 72 16.17 -12.57 10.65
N GLN A 73 14.89 -12.93 10.66
CA GLN A 73 14.12 -12.98 11.89
C GLN A 73 14.41 -14.28 12.66
N PRO A 74 14.48 -14.22 13.99
CA PRO A 74 14.71 -15.41 14.81
C PRO A 74 13.55 -16.40 14.76
#